data_dbd2653451e1c8a0214229bcf805360e
#
_entry.id   dbd2653451e1c8a0214229bcf805360e
#
_cell.length_a   1.000
_cell.length_b   1.000
_cell.length_c   1.000
_cell.angle_alpha   90.00
_cell.angle_beta   90.00
_cell.angle_gamma   90.00
#
_symmetry.space_group_name_H-M   'P 1'
#
loop_
_entity.id
_entity.type
_entity.pdbx_description
1 polymer ?
#
loop_
_entity_poly.entity_id
_entity_poly.type
_entity_poly.pdbx_seq_one_letter_code
_entity_poly.pdbx_strand_id
1 'polypeptide(L)'
;PLYQQAKKWATVVKPTAKRGYEQGGAYAGELFRIYANVNLVPLKIFTALCEELHEDEVGYEIAREEYHLALTYIDRILESMSLMIFTLELSSWMEFSREGARTLRDAVKATLANLPRPTPPV
;
A
#
# COMPACT_ATOMS: atom_id res chain seq x y z
N PRO A 1 14.35 0.53 -4.89
CA PRO A 1 13.98 0.19 -3.54
C PRO A 1 12.48 0.34 -3.29
N LEU A 2 11.94 -0.56 -2.51
CA LEU A 2 10.51 -0.67 -2.25
C LEU A 2 9.90 0.61 -1.68
N TYR A 3 10.57 1.22 -0.70
CA TYR A 3 10.07 2.44 -0.07
C TYR A 3 9.94 3.59 -1.06
N GLN A 4 10.95 3.79 -1.89
CA GLN A 4 10.94 4.87 -2.90
C GLN A 4 9.82 4.64 -3.92
N GLN A 5 9.61 3.41 -4.32
CA GLN A 5 8.52 3.04 -5.23
C GLN A 5 7.15 3.36 -4.59
N ALA A 6 6.95 2.99 -3.33
CA ALA A 6 5.73 3.25 -2.60
C ALA A 6 5.47 4.75 -2.41
N LYS A 7 6.51 5.50 -2.06
CA LYS A 7 6.43 6.95 -1.87
C LYS A 7 6.07 7.66 -3.17
N LYS A 8 6.70 7.27 -4.27
CA LYS A 8 6.42 7.85 -5.60
C LYS A 8 4.96 7.60 -6.00
N TRP A 9 4.48 6.38 -5.82
CA TRP A 9 3.09 6.03 -6.09
C TRP A 9 2.12 6.86 -5.23
N ALA A 10 2.35 6.95 -3.92
CA ALA A 10 1.51 7.70 -3.01
C ALA A 10 1.46 9.20 -3.34
N THR A 11 2.60 9.77 -3.76
CA THR A 11 2.70 11.17 -4.13
C THR A 11 1.81 11.52 -5.32
N VAL A 12 1.62 10.57 -6.24
CA VAL A 12 0.74 10.77 -7.40
C VAL A 12 -0.73 10.50 -7.04
N VAL A 13 -1.00 9.45 -6.28
CA VAL A 13 -2.38 9.01 -5.99
C VAL A 13 -3.09 9.94 -5.01
N LYS A 14 -2.40 10.35 -3.95
CA LYS A 14 -3.00 11.11 -2.85
C LYS A 14 -3.68 12.41 -3.28
N PRO A 15 -3.00 13.31 -4.02
CA PRO A 15 -3.63 14.60 -4.37
C PRO A 15 -4.88 14.44 -5.24
N THR A 16 -4.87 13.47 -6.14
CA THR A 16 -6.00 13.23 -7.04
C THR A 16 -7.19 12.65 -6.29
N ALA A 17 -6.94 11.72 -5.37
CA ALA A 17 -7.99 11.17 -4.51
C ALA A 17 -8.60 12.26 -3.61
N LYS A 18 -7.74 13.13 -3.05
CA LYS A 18 -8.17 14.26 -2.22
C LYS A 18 -9.11 15.20 -2.99
N ARG A 19 -8.68 15.64 -4.18
CA ARG A 19 -9.50 16.50 -5.02
C ARG A 19 -10.83 15.85 -5.35
N GLY A 20 -10.82 14.56 -5.66
CA GLY A 20 -12.02 13.81 -6.00
C GLY A 20 -13.03 13.76 -4.86
N TYR A 21 -12.60 13.44 -3.64
CA TYR A 21 -13.55 13.37 -2.54
C TYR A 21 -14.04 14.78 -2.11
N GLU A 22 -13.20 15.79 -2.20
CA GLU A 22 -13.57 17.17 -1.88
C GLU A 22 -14.63 17.71 -2.83
N GLN A 23 -14.66 17.25 -4.08
CA GLN A 23 -15.69 17.60 -5.05
C GLN A 23 -17.04 16.97 -4.73
N GLY A 24 -17.07 15.95 -3.89
CA GLY A 24 -18.28 15.23 -3.54
C GLY A 24 -18.73 14.25 -4.62
N GLY A 25 -20.02 13.91 -4.60
CA GLY A 25 -20.61 12.99 -5.57
C GLY A 25 -20.67 11.55 -5.07
N ALA A 26 -21.12 10.64 -5.94
CA ALA A 26 -21.41 9.26 -5.59
C ALA A 26 -20.19 8.47 -5.10
N TYR A 27 -19.00 8.85 -5.54
CA TYR A 27 -17.77 8.13 -5.21
C TYR A 27 -16.90 8.83 -4.17
N ALA A 28 -17.42 9.89 -3.54
CA ALA A 28 -16.66 10.65 -2.54
C ALA A 28 -16.19 9.76 -1.40
N GLY A 29 -17.01 8.82 -0.95
CA GLY A 29 -16.65 7.88 0.11
C GLY A 29 -15.48 6.96 -0.28
N GLU A 30 -15.50 6.42 -1.49
CA GLU A 30 -14.43 5.55 -1.98
C GLU A 30 -13.13 6.33 -2.21
N LEU A 31 -13.22 7.54 -2.73
CA LEU A 31 -12.07 8.43 -2.93
C LEU A 31 -11.46 8.84 -1.59
N PHE A 32 -12.29 9.12 -0.58
CA PHE A 32 -11.80 9.40 0.77
C PHE A 32 -11.06 8.19 1.36
N ARG A 33 -11.60 6.99 1.15
CA ARG A 33 -10.98 5.76 1.62
C ARG A 33 -9.61 5.54 1.00
N ILE A 34 -9.47 5.81 -0.31
CA ILE A 34 -8.18 5.78 -1.00
C ILE A 34 -7.24 6.82 -0.37
N TYR A 35 -7.68 8.05 -0.24
CA TYR A 35 -6.89 9.13 0.34
C TYR A 35 -6.42 8.80 1.75
N ALA A 36 -7.30 8.26 2.59
CA ALA A 36 -6.99 7.95 3.98
C ALA A 36 -5.95 6.81 4.14
N ASN A 37 -5.90 5.88 3.19
CA ASN A 37 -5.03 4.71 3.27
C ASN A 37 -3.73 4.86 2.50
N VAL A 38 -3.66 5.74 1.50
CA VAL A 38 -2.54 5.77 0.55
C VAL A 38 -1.19 6.06 1.22
N ASN A 39 -1.14 6.98 2.18
CA ASN A 39 0.11 7.32 2.87
C ASN A 39 0.52 6.29 3.92
N LEU A 40 -0.41 5.46 4.35
CA LEU A 40 -0.11 4.38 5.31
C LEU A 40 0.75 3.30 4.65
N VAL A 41 0.68 3.15 3.33
CA VAL A 41 1.47 2.14 2.61
C VAL A 41 2.97 2.44 2.72
N PRO A 42 3.48 3.60 2.25
CA PRO A 42 4.90 3.88 2.40
C PRO A 42 5.34 3.99 3.86
N LEU A 43 4.47 4.47 4.76
CA LEU A 43 4.78 4.55 6.18
C LEU A 43 5.06 3.16 6.77
N LYS A 44 4.22 2.19 6.49
CA LYS A 44 4.40 0.82 7.00
C LYS A 44 5.61 0.14 6.39
N ILE A 45 5.87 0.36 5.12
CA ILE A 45 7.07 -0.15 4.44
C ILE A 45 8.33 0.45 5.08
N PHE A 46 8.33 1.77 5.34
CA PHE A 46 9.46 2.43 5.99
C PHE A 46 9.71 1.86 7.39
N THR A 47 8.66 1.70 8.18
CA THR A 47 8.78 1.12 9.52
C THR A 47 9.34 -0.30 9.47
N ALA A 48 8.85 -1.11 8.53
CA ALA A 48 9.34 -2.47 8.34
C ALA A 48 10.83 -2.49 7.99
N LEU A 49 11.25 -1.62 7.06
CA LEU A 49 12.67 -1.53 6.67
C LEU A 49 13.56 -1.11 7.85
N CYS A 50 13.09 -0.17 8.67
CA CYS A 50 13.82 0.24 9.87
C CYS A 50 13.99 -0.92 10.86
N GLU A 51 12.95 -1.73 11.04
CA GLU A 51 13.00 -2.90 11.92
C GLU A 51 13.93 -3.98 11.38
N GLU A 52 13.99 -4.18 10.06
CA GLU A 52 14.94 -5.12 9.45
C GLU A 52 16.40 -4.75 9.74
N LEU A 53 16.69 -3.44 9.89
CA LEU A 53 18.05 -2.97 10.17
C LEU A 53 18.61 -3.44 11.51
N HIS A 54 17.74 -3.87 12.42
CA HIS A 54 18.19 -4.45 13.70
C HIS A 54 18.81 -5.83 13.52
N GLU A 55 18.53 -6.51 12.43
CA GLU A 55 19.06 -7.83 12.07
C GLU A 55 18.92 -8.88 13.18
N ASP A 56 17.83 -8.80 13.94
CA ASP A 56 17.51 -9.76 15.00
C ASP A 56 16.10 -10.33 14.81
N GLU A 57 15.80 -11.38 15.57
CA GLU A 57 14.52 -12.09 15.45
C GLU A 57 13.33 -11.19 15.75
N VAL A 58 13.42 -10.33 16.75
CA VAL A 58 12.36 -9.40 17.13
C VAL A 58 12.14 -8.38 16.02
N GLY A 59 13.21 -7.82 15.47
CA GLY A 59 13.14 -6.87 14.35
C GLY A 59 12.48 -7.46 13.12
N TYR A 60 12.85 -8.69 12.75
CA TYR A 60 12.23 -9.38 11.61
C TYR A 60 10.76 -9.70 11.84
N GLU A 61 10.38 -10.04 13.08
CA GLU A 61 8.99 -10.29 13.41
C GLU A 61 8.14 -9.03 13.31
N ILE A 62 8.63 -7.91 13.83
CA ILE A 62 7.95 -6.61 13.72
C ILE A 62 7.88 -6.19 12.24
N ALA A 63 8.96 -6.34 11.49
CA ALA A 63 8.98 -6.03 10.06
C ALA A 63 7.90 -6.82 9.31
N ARG A 64 7.78 -8.11 9.61
CA ARG A 64 6.75 -8.97 8.99
C ARG A 64 5.35 -8.43 9.25
N GLU A 65 5.04 -8.05 10.49
CA GLU A 65 3.74 -7.48 10.84
C GLU A 65 3.49 -6.15 10.10
N GLU A 66 4.50 -5.28 10.01
CA GLU A 66 4.37 -4.00 9.33
C GLU A 66 4.18 -4.18 7.82
N TYR A 67 4.85 -5.14 7.19
CA TYR A 67 4.61 -5.46 5.78
C TYR A 67 3.21 -6.01 5.56
N HIS A 68 2.69 -6.83 6.47
CA HIS A 68 1.31 -7.32 6.38
C HIS A 68 0.31 -6.17 6.50
N LEU A 69 0.57 -5.18 7.35
CA LEU A 69 -0.26 -3.99 7.43
C LEU A 69 -0.21 -3.19 6.13
N ALA A 70 0.96 -3.06 5.51
CA ALA A 70 1.08 -2.42 4.21
C ALA A 70 0.20 -3.13 3.17
N LEU A 71 0.23 -4.46 3.14
CA LEU A 71 -0.63 -5.26 2.26
C LEU A 71 -2.11 -5.00 2.52
N THR A 72 -2.51 -4.92 3.78
CA THR A 72 -3.89 -4.63 4.17
C THR A 72 -4.34 -3.27 3.60
N TYR A 73 -3.51 -2.24 3.71
CA TYR A 73 -3.84 -0.92 3.18
C TYR A 73 -3.88 -0.91 1.66
N ILE A 74 -2.96 -1.61 0.99
CA ILE A 74 -2.98 -1.75 -0.46
C ILE A 74 -4.28 -2.45 -0.91
N ASP A 75 -4.67 -3.51 -0.23
CA ASP A 75 -5.89 -4.26 -0.56
C ASP A 75 -7.15 -3.42 -0.37
N ARG A 76 -7.21 -2.57 0.66
CA ARG A 76 -8.32 -1.63 0.85
C ARG A 76 -8.42 -0.63 -0.29
N ILE A 77 -7.29 -0.12 -0.76
CA ILE A 77 -7.22 0.81 -1.88
C ILE A 77 -7.68 0.12 -3.16
N LEU A 78 -7.21 -1.09 -3.42
CA LEU A 78 -7.60 -1.89 -4.59
C LEU A 78 -9.10 -2.21 -4.56
N GLU A 79 -9.65 -2.52 -3.40
CA GLU A 79 -11.09 -2.76 -3.23
C GLU A 79 -11.90 -1.52 -3.60
N SER A 80 -11.52 -0.35 -3.08
CA SER A 80 -12.20 0.91 -3.41
C SER A 80 -12.11 1.24 -4.89
N MET A 81 -10.95 1.02 -5.51
CA MET A 81 -10.76 1.21 -6.95
C MET A 81 -11.63 0.26 -7.76
N SER A 82 -11.74 -1.00 -7.34
CA SER A 82 -12.57 -1.99 -8.03
C SER A 82 -14.05 -1.62 -8.01
N LEU A 83 -14.54 -1.11 -6.89
CA LEU A 83 -15.92 -0.64 -6.79
C LEU A 83 -16.21 0.53 -7.73
N MET A 84 -15.24 1.42 -7.90
CA MET A 84 -15.38 2.57 -8.82
C MET A 84 -15.33 2.15 -10.29
N ILE A 85 -14.47 1.19 -10.62
CA ILE A 85 -14.24 0.73 -12.01
C ILE A 85 -15.50 0.12 -12.63
N PHE A 86 -16.32 -0.56 -11.84
CA PHE A 86 -17.55 -1.17 -12.35
C PHE A 86 -18.57 -0.15 -12.88
N THR A 87 -18.42 1.12 -12.53
CA THR A 87 -19.44 2.13 -12.78
C THR A 87 -18.91 3.38 -13.47
N LEU A 88 -17.59 3.52 -13.60
CA LEU A 88 -16.95 4.66 -14.24
C LEU A 88 -16.08 4.20 -15.40
N GLU A 89 -15.98 5.05 -16.44
CA GLU A 89 -14.92 4.88 -17.43
C GLU A 89 -13.56 5.01 -16.74
N LEU A 90 -12.68 4.07 -17.04
CA LEU A 90 -11.32 4.07 -16.51
C LEU A 90 -10.58 5.32 -16.98
N SER A 91 -10.31 6.23 -16.06
CA SER A 91 -9.41 7.33 -16.33
C SER A 91 -7.97 6.80 -16.33
N SER A 92 -7.07 7.46 -17.04
CA SER A 92 -5.65 7.11 -17.04
C SER A 92 -5.05 7.15 -15.63
N TRP A 93 -5.56 8.04 -14.78
CA TRP A 93 -5.16 8.11 -13.38
C TRP A 93 -5.51 6.83 -12.63
N MET A 94 -6.74 6.32 -12.80
CA MET A 94 -7.21 5.12 -12.11
C MET A 94 -6.40 3.89 -12.54
N GLU A 95 -6.10 3.77 -13.83
CA GLU A 95 -5.26 2.68 -14.35
C GLU A 95 -3.86 2.73 -13.75
N PHE A 96 -3.24 3.90 -13.77
CA PHE A 96 -1.90 4.10 -13.21
C PHE A 96 -1.88 3.73 -11.72
N SER A 97 -2.85 4.23 -10.96
CA SER A 97 -2.94 4.02 -9.52
C SER A 97 -3.15 2.55 -9.16
N ARG A 98 -4.01 1.86 -9.91
CA ARG A 98 -4.30 0.44 -9.72
C ARG A 98 -3.11 -0.44 -10.06
N GLU A 99 -2.46 -0.19 -11.19
CA GLU A 99 -1.28 -0.95 -11.60
C GLU A 99 -0.12 -0.73 -10.62
N GLY A 100 0.07 0.50 -10.17
CA GLY A 100 1.06 0.81 -9.13
C GLY A 100 0.79 0.07 -7.83
N ALA A 101 -0.48 0.01 -7.41
CA ALA A 101 -0.88 -0.70 -6.20
C ALA A 101 -0.62 -2.21 -6.33
N ARG A 102 -0.93 -2.81 -7.47
CA ARG A 102 -0.67 -4.23 -7.73
C ARG A 102 0.82 -4.54 -7.75
N THR A 103 1.61 -3.68 -8.39
CA THR A 103 3.06 -3.83 -8.43
C THR A 103 3.66 -3.74 -7.02
N LEU A 104 3.20 -2.80 -6.21
CA LEU A 104 3.62 -2.68 -4.81
C LEU A 104 3.21 -3.91 -4.01
N ARG A 105 2.00 -4.40 -4.18
CA ARG A 105 1.53 -5.62 -3.51
C ARG A 105 2.44 -6.79 -3.78
N ASP A 106 2.78 -7.00 -5.04
CA ASP A 106 3.66 -8.09 -5.44
C ASP A 106 5.06 -7.93 -4.87
N ALA A 107 5.59 -6.70 -4.87
CA ALA A 107 6.90 -6.40 -4.30
C ALA A 107 6.93 -6.60 -2.78
N VAL A 108 5.89 -6.21 -2.06
CA VAL A 108 5.79 -6.43 -0.61
C VAL A 108 5.70 -7.93 -0.30
N LYS A 109 4.89 -8.68 -1.07
CA LYS A 109 4.80 -10.13 -0.92
C LYS A 109 6.14 -10.82 -1.14
N ALA A 110 6.89 -10.40 -2.17
CA ALA A 110 8.22 -10.93 -2.45
C ALA A 110 9.19 -10.62 -1.30
N THR A 111 9.13 -9.41 -0.76
CA THR A 111 9.96 -9.02 0.40
C THR A 111 9.62 -9.86 1.62
N LEU A 112 8.34 -10.07 1.90
CA LEU A 112 7.88 -10.94 3.00
C LEU A 112 8.40 -12.37 2.85
N ALA A 113 8.34 -12.92 1.64
CA ALA A 113 8.81 -14.28 1.36
C ALA A 113 10.31 -14.43 1.61
N ASN A 114 11.08 -13.34 1.48
CA ASN A 114 12.53 -13.35 1.64
C ASN A 114 13.00 -12.94 3.05
N LEU A 115 12.08 -12.55 3.95
CA LEU A 115 12.47 -12.25 5.32
C LEU A 115 12.95 -13.51 6.04
N PRO A 116 14.00 -13.40 6.87
CA PRO A 116 14.46 -14.52 7.67
C PRO A 116 13.34 -15.06 8.57
N ARG A 117 13.20 -16.37 8.64
CA ARG A 117 12.23 -17.02 9.52
C ARG A 117 12.87 -17.37 10.84
N PRO A 118 12.11 -17.36 11.95
CA PRO A 118 12.63 -17.82 13.23
C PRO A 118 13.18 -19.25 13.10
N THR A 119 14.32 -19.52 13.73
CA THR A 119 14.86 -20.87 13.80
C THR A 119 13.89 -21.72 14.61
N PRO A 120 13.40 -22.87 14.09
CA PRO A 120 12.51 -23.70 14.88
C PRO A 120 13.20 -24.13 16.19
N PRO A 121 12.48 -24.17 17.30
CA PRO A 121 13.04 -24.70 18.53
C PRO A 121 13.49 -26.15 18.31
N VAL A 122 14.67 -26.43 18.80
CA VAL A 122 15.28 -27.77 18.67
C VAL A 122 14.57 -28.74 19.65
#